data_a93a1b84f80b4dc65fcd83a181e29a52
#
_entry.id   a93a1b84f80b4dc65fcd83a181e29a52
#
_cell.length_a   1.000
_cell.length_b   1.000
_cell.length_c   1.000
_cell.angle_alpha   90.00
_cell.angle_beta   90.00
_cell.angle_gamma   90.00
#
_symmetry.space_group_name_H-M   'P 1'
#
loop_
_entity.id
_entity.type
_entity.pdbx_description
1 polymer ?
#
loop_
_entity_poly.entity_id
_entity_poly.type
_entity_poly.pdbx_seq_one_letter_code
_entity_poly.pdbx_strand_id
1 'polypeptide(L)'
;MKKYMLGMGMLCAASLAAAQTPKAEQAMDTKRQHIAAVAALTGRGDLAGLESALAAGLDDGMTVNELKEVMVHAYAYCGFPRALRGLQTLVGVLDGRKAAGVEVNWGREASPVTDARPKYERGRDILAEISGIPADAPKADYAVLAPEIEVFLKEHLFADLFERDVLTHAEREIATVAILAAVG
;
A
#
# COMPACT_ATOMS: atom_id res chain seq x y z
N MET A 1 12.21 -75.92 37.90
CA MET A 1 11.09 -74.97 38.12
C MET A 1 11.20 -73.86 37.05
N LYS A 2 10.25 -73.82 36.14
CA LYS A 2 10.21 -72.94 34.97
C LYS A 2 9.72 -71.56 35.38
N LYS A 3 10.44 -70.46 34.97
CA LYS A 3 9.90 -69.11 35.01
C LYS A 3 9.87 -68.54 33.58
N TYR A 4 8.69 -68.25 33.11
CA TYR A 4 8.41 -67.63 31.82
C TYR A 4 8.70 -66.15 31.94
N MET A 5 9.50 -65.61 31.02
CA MET A 5 9.70 -64.18 30.84
C MET A 5 8.76 -63.70 29.74
N LEU A 6 7.82 -62.85 30.12
CA LEU A 6 6.94 -62.13 29.16
C LEU A 6 7.71 -60.95 28.60
N GLY A 7 7.86 -60.95 27.26
CA GLY A 7 8.42 -59.82 26.53
C GLY A 7 7.36 -58.76 26.36
N MET A 8 7.65 -57.56 26.83
CA MET A 8 6.81 -56.38 26.62
C MET A 8 7.29 -55.64 25.38
N GLY A 9 6.54 -55.77 24.29
CA GLY A 9 6.78 -55.07 23.03
C GLY A 9 6.49 -53.60 23.20
N MET A 10 7.49 -52.78 22.99
CA MET A 10 7.43 -51.32 23.02
C MET A 10 6.94 -50.86 21.64
N LEU A 11 5.66 -50.47 21.49
CA LEU A 11 5.13 -49.79 20.30
C LEU A 11 5.72 -48.36 20.26
N CYS A 12 6.65 -48.14 19.37
CA CYS A 12 7.10 -46.79 18.99
C CYS A 12 6.03 -46.18 18.11
N ALA A 13 5.18 -45.33 18.69
CA ALA A 13 4.28 -44.47 17.92
C ALA A 13 5.12 -43.35 17.27
N ALA A 14 5.42 -43.52 15.99
CA ALA A 14 6.01 -42.43 15.20
C ALA A 14 4.92 -41.35 14.97
N SER A 15 5.00 -40.23 15.69
CA SER A 15 4.25 -39.01 15.39
C SER A 15 4.71 -38.49 14.03
N LEU A 16 3.89 -38.71 12.99
CA LEU A 16 4.01 -37.93 11.75
C LEU A 16 3.65 -36.47 12.10
N ALA A 17 4.67 -35.63 12.28
CA ALA A 17 4.47 -34.21 12.21
C ALA A 17 3.98 -33.88 10.79
N ALA A 18 2.71 -33.52 10.69
CA ALA A 18 2.16 -32.98 9.46
C ALA A 18 2.96 -31.73 9.10
N ALA A 19 3.79 -31.81 8.06
CA ALA A 19 4.43 -30.66 7.48
C ALA A 19 3.30 -29.70 7.07
N GLN A 20 3.23 -28.53 7.74
CA GLN A 20 2.33 -27.47 7.33
C GLN A 20 2.72 -27.08 5.92
N THR A 21 1.89 -27.40 4.95
CA THR A 21 1.97 -26.85 3.60
C THR A 21 2.07 -25.34 3.71
N PRO A 22 3.05 -24.67 3.06
CA PRO A 22 3.11 -23.23 3.07
C PRO A 22 1.76 -22.71 2.57
N LYS A 23 1.18 -21.76 3.34
CA LYS A 23 -0.07 -21.09 3.01
C LYS A 23 0.05 -20.61 1.56
N ALA A 24 -0.78 -21.13 0.68
CA ALA A 24 -0.77 -20.76 -0.73
C ALA A 24 -0.68 -19.24 -0.80
N GLU A 25 0.33 -18.75 -1.52
CA GLU A 25 0.57 -17.32 -1.74
C GLU A 25 -0.72 -16.75 -2.34
N GLN A 26 -1.43 -15.94 -1.56
CA GLN A 26 -2.73 -15.44 -1.94
C GLN A 26 -2.48 -14.39 -3.01
N ALA A 27 -2.80 -14.71 -4.27
CA ALA A 27 -2.67 -13.78 -5.39
C ALA A 27 -3.34 -12.45 -5.02
N MET A 28 -2.67 -11.32 -5.38
CA MET A 28 -3.26 -9.99 -5.20
C MET A 28 -4.59 -9.90 -5.96
N ASP A 29 -5.60 -9.32 -5.35
CA ASP A 29 -6.87 -9.03 -6.02
C ASP A 29 -6.66 -8.00 -7.16
N THR A 30 -7.61 -7.94 -8.07
CA THR A 30 -7.54 -7.10 -9.29
C THR A 30 -7.29 -5.62 -8.94
N LYS A 31 -7.97 -5.08 -7.92
CA LYS A 31 -7.77 -3.69 -7.48
C LYS A 31 -6.32 -3.41 -7.06
N ARG A 32 -5.75 -4.29 -6.23
CA ARG A 32 -4.36 -4.14 -5.76
C ARG A 32 -3.35 -4.29 -6.89
N GLN A 33 -3.64 -5.16 -7.88
CA GLN A 33 -2.82 -5.26 -9.09
C GLN A 33 -2.80 -3.94 -9.88
N HIS A 34 -3.96 -3.30 -10.07
CA HIS A 34 -4.05 -1.99 -10.72
C HIS A 34 -3.33 -0.89 -9.92
N ILE A 35 -3.48 -0.87 -8.59
CA ILE A 35 -2.75 0.07 -7.72
C ILE A 35 -1.24 -0.09 -7.93
N ALA A 36 -0.72 -1.31 -7.90
CA ALA A 36 0.71 -1.58 -8.10
C ALA A 36 1.19 -1.15 -9.50
N ALA A 37 0.42 -1.46 -10.55
CA ALA A 37 0.76 -1.11 -11.93
C ALA A 37 0.78 0.41 -12.13
N VAL A 38 -0.27 1.12 -11.73
CA VAL A 38 -0.37 2.59 -11.84
C VAL A 38 0.73 3.27 -11.04
N ALA A 39 1.01 2.81 -9.81
CA ALA A 39 2.05 3.33 -8.96
C ALA A 39 3.46 3.15 -9.59
N ALA A 40 3.77 1.96 -10.06
CA ALA A 40 5.06 1.66 -10.70
C ALA A 40 5.28 2.48 -11.98
N LEU A 41 4.27 2.57 -12.86
CA LEU A 41 4.35 3.32 -14.11
C LEU A 41 4.47 4.83 -13.85
N THR A 42 3.76 5.36 -12.85
CA THR A 42 3.94 6.74 -12.37
C THR A 42 5.37 6.97 -11.87
N GLY A 43 5.89 6.07 -11.05
CA GLY A 43 7.27 6.13 -10.52
C GLY A 43 8.31 6.11 -11.62
N ARG A 44 8.15 5.29 -12.67
CA ARG A 44 9.05 5.25 -13.83
C ARG A 44 8.90 6.45 -14.75
N GLY A 45 7.74 7.12 -14.75
CA GLY A 45 7.41 8.15 -15.72
C GLY A 45 7.06 7.58 -17.11
N ASP A 46 6.63 6.32 -17.18
CA ASP A 46 6.15 5.67 -18.40
C ASP A 46 4.70 6.07 -18.65
N LEU A 47 4.52 7.19 -19.36
CA LEU A 47 3.19 7.79 -19.56
C LEU A 47 2.30 6.96 -20.49
N ALA A 48 2.86 6.29 -21.49
CA ALA A 48 2.08 5.45 -22.40
C ALA A 48 1.56 4.18 -21.70
N GLY A 49 2.43 3.52 -20.94
CA GLY A 49 2.02 2.40 -20.08
C GLY A 49 1.00 2.83 -19.03
N LEU A 50 1.19 4.01 -18.43
CA LEU A 50 0.28 4.57 -17.43
C LEU A 50 -1.11 4.85 -18.01
N GLU A 51 -1.21 5.44 -19.21
CA GLU A 51 -2.48 5.67 -19.88
C GLU A 51 -3.28 4.37 -20.05
N SER A 52 -2.61 3.33 -20.53
CA SER A 52 -3.21 2.00 -20.68
C SER A 52 -3.65 1.38 -19.35
N ALA A 53 -2.82 1.51 -18.31
CA ALA A 53 -3.13 0.98 -16.98
C ALA A 53 -4.29 1.72 -16.31
N LEU A 54 -4.38 3.04 -16.49
CA LEU A 54 -5.49 3.86 -15.99
C LEU A 54 -6.81 3.49 -16.67
N ALA A 55 -6.79 3.32 -18.01
CA ALA A 55 -7.96 2.88 -18.76
C ALA A 55 -8.43 1.50 -18.28
N ALA A 56 -7.52 0.53 -18.17
CA ALA A 56 -7.84 -0.81 -17.69
C ALA A 56 -8.39 -0.80 -16.25
N GLY A 57 -7.80 0.00 -15.35
CA GLY A 57 -8.30 0.12 -13.98
C GLY A 57 -9.74 0.64 -13.93
N LEU A 58 -10.08 1.64 -14.75
CA LEU A 58 -11.45 2.16 -14.84
C LEU A 58 -12.42 1.12 -15.45
N ASP A 59 -11.98 0.33 -16.45
CA ASP A 59 -12.78 -0.74 -17.06
C ASP A 59 -13.07 -1.88 -16.06
N ASP A 60 -12.10 -2.17 -15.18
CA ASP A 60 -12.22 -3.18 -14.13
C ASP A 60 -12.89 -2.64 -12.84
N GLY A 61 -13.44 -1.43 -12.89
CA GLY A 61 -14.29 -0.87 -11.84
C GLY A 61 -13.59 -0.04 -10.78
N MET A 62 -12.30 0.29 -10.94
CA MET A 62 -11.67 1.29 -10.08
C MET A 62 -12.33 2.65 -10.29
N THR A 63 -12.43 3.41 -9.21
CA THR A 63 -12.96 4.76 -9.27
C THR A 63 -11.88 5.78 -9.64
N VAL A 64 -12.30 6.91 -10.20
CA VAL A 64 -11.38 8.02 -10.50
C VAL A 64 -10.64 8.49 -9.25
N ASN A 65 -11.34 8.56 -8.11
CA ASN A 65 -10.73 9.00 -6.86
C ASN A 65 -9.71 8.01 -6.32
N GLU A 66 -9.89 6.70 -6.49
CA GLU A 66 -8.87 5.70 -6.13
C GLU A 66 -7.60 5.86 -6.98
N LEU A 67 -7.74 5.99 -8.30
CA LEU A 67 -6.60 6.22 -9.20
C LEU A 67 -5.89 7.55 -8.91
N LYS A 68 -6.66 8.62 -8.66
CA LYS A 68 -6.15 9.91 -8.21
C LYS A 68 -5.33 9.77 -6.93
N GLU A 69 -5.82 9.03 -5.94
CA GLU A 69 -5.14 8.84 -4.66
C GLU A 69 -3.81 8.08 -4.80
N VAL A 70 -3.70 7.11 -5.71
CA VAL A 70 -2.41 6.46 -6.00
C VAL A 70 -1.37 7.49 -6.46
N MET A 71 -1.74 8.40 -7.35
CA MET A 71 -0.80 9.41 -7.87
C MET A 71 -0.54 10.55 -6.87
N VAL A 72 -1.53 10.91 -6.05
CA VAL A 72 -1.34 11.85 -4.93
C VAL A 72 -0.39 11.23 -3.91
N HIS A 73 -0.50 9.94 -3.62
CA HIS A 73 0.43 9.24 -2.73
C HIS A 73 1.84 9.15 -3.34
N ALA A 74 1.93 8.94 -4.64
CA ALA A 74 3.20 8.72 -5.36
C ALA A 74 4.18 9.90 -5.25
N TYR A 75 3.69 11.15 -5.11
CA TYR A 75 4.60 12.29 -5.11
C TYR A 75 5.60 12.27 -3.96
N ALA A 76 5.24 11.69 -2.83
CA ALA A 76 6.14 11.56 -1.68
C ALA A 76 7.36 10.66 -1.96
N TYR A 77 7.26 9.76 -2.93
CA TYR A 77 8.29 8.76 -3.26
C TYR A 77 8.99 9.01 -4.60
N CYS A 78 8.30 9.60 -5.58
CA CYS A 78 8.88 9.87 -6.90
C CYS A 78 8.89 11.35 -7.29
N GLY A 79 8.50 12.24 -6.38
CA GLY A 79 8.51 13.69 -6.54
C GLY A 79 7.32 14.24 -7.34
N PHE A 80 7.06 15.53 -7.16
CA PHE A 80 6.00 16.26 -7.86
C PHE A 80 6.01 16.09 -9.38
N PRO A 81 7.17 16.18 -10.09
CA PRO A 81 7.15 16.14 -11.54
C PRO A 81 6.51 14.87 -12.10
N ARG A 82 6.83 13.70 -11.56
CA ARG A 82 6.25 12.42 -11.99
C ARG A 82 4.78 12.30 -11.61
N ALA A 83 4.43 12.64 -10.38
CA ALA A 83 3.05 12.60 -9.91
C ALA A 83 2.12 13.53 -10.71
N LEU A 84 2.56 14.78 -10.96
CA LEU A 84 1.78 15.74 -11.76
C LEU A 84 1.60 15.28 -13.22
N ARG A 85 2.63 14.68 -13.82
CA ARG A 85 2.51 14.08 -15.16
C ARG A 85 1.54 12.90 -15.14
N GLY A 86 1.56 12.07 -14.11
CA GLY A 86 0.59 11.00 -13.94
C GLY A 86 -0.85 11.52 -13.85
N LEU A 87 -1.09 12.56 -13.03
CA LEU A 87 -2.40 13.20 -12.92
C LEU A 87 -2.87 13.81 -14.26
N GLN A 88 -1.96 14.44 -15.02
CA GLN A 88 -2.27 14.93 -16.37
C GLN A 88 -2.65 13.79 -17.33
N THR A 89 -2.00 12.63 -17.22
CA THR A 89 -2.35 11.44 -18.01
C THR A 89 -3.75 10.95 -17.63
N LEU A 90 -4.12 10.92 -16.35
CA LEU A 90 -5.48 10.59 -15.94
C LEU A 90 -6.51 11.55 -16.52
N VAL A 91 -6.23 12.87 -16.50
CA VAL A 91 -7.11 13.87 -17.14
C VAL A 91 -7.32 13.54 -18.62
N GLY A 92 -6.26 13.22 -19.37
CA GLY A 92 -6.36 12.83 -20.78
C GLY A 92 -7.23 11.58 -21.00
N VAL A 93 -7.09 10.56 -20.15
CA VAL A 93 -7.95 9.34 -20.19
C VAL A 93 -9.41 9.71 -19.94
N LEU A 94 -9.69 10.57 -18.97
CA LEU A 94 -11.05 11.00 -18.64
C LEU A 94 -11.68 11.84 -19.76
N ASP A 95 -10.92 12.74 -20.39
CA ASP A 95 -11.36 13.53 -21.54
C ASP A 95 -11.69 12.63 -22.74
N GLY A 96 -10.85 11.64 -23.02
CA GLY A 96 -11.11 10.64 -24.06
C GLY A 96 -12.40 9.86 -23.82
N ARG A 97 -12.63 9.39 -22.58
CA ARG A 97 -13.87 8.70 -22.20
C ARG A 97 -15.09 9.59 -22.34
N LYS A 98 -14.99 10.84 -21.89
CA LYS A 98 -16.07 11.82 -22.04
C LYS A 98 -16.40 12.07 -23.51
N ALA A 99 -15.39 12.22 -24.38
CA ALA A 99 -15.59 12.40 -25.83
C ALA A 99 -16.25 11.18 -26.48
N ALA A 100 -15.98 9.98 -25.98
CA ALA A 100 -16.60 8.73 -26.41
C ALA A 100 -17.99 8.47 -25.77
N GLY A 101 -18.49 9.35 -24.90
CA GLY A 101 -19.76 9.18 -24.22
C GLY A 101 -19.73 8.08 -23.13
N VAL A 102 -18.55 7.70 -22.66
CA VAL A 102 -18.37 6.68 -21.60
C VAL A 102 -18.43 7.36 -20.24
N GLU A 103 -19.40 6.98 -19.43
CA GLU A 103 -19.49 7.43 -18.06
C GLU A 103 -18.40 6.79 -17.18
N VAL A 104 -17.92 7.55 -16.20
CA VAL A 104 -16.92 7.09 -15.23
C VAL A 104 -17.47 7.17 -13.80
N ASN A 105 -17.11 6.20 -12.99
CA ASN A 105 -17.42 6.23 -11.56
C ASN A 105 -16.35 7.06 -10.82
N TRP A 106 -16.74 8.22 -10.31
CA TRP A 106 -15.83 9.06 -9.52
C TRP A 106 -15.46 8.46 -8.18
N GLY A 107 -16.34 7.66 -7.60
CA GLY A 107 -16.15 7.13 -6.26
C GLY A 107 -16.30 8.22 -5.18
N ARG A 108 -16.01 7.83 -3.93
CA ARG A 108 -16.07 8.77 -2.82
C ARG A 108 -14.79 9.62 -2.73
N GLU A 109 -14.93 10.84 -2.23
CA GLU A 109 -13.78 11.64 -1.79
C GLU A 109 -13.27 11.17 -0.42
N ALA A 110 -12.07 11.62 -0.06
CA ALA A 110 -11.55 11.41 1.30
C ALA A 110 -12.47 12.07 2.32
N SER A 111 -12.69 11.37 3.43
CA SER A 111 -13.47 11.92 4.55
C SER A 111 -12.77 13.14 5.15
N PRO A 112 -13.52 14.14 5.62
CA PRO A 112 -12.95 15.23 6.39
C PRO A 112 -12.28 14.69 7.67
N VAL A 113 -11.11 15.22 7.99
CA VAL A 113 -10.44 14.90 9.25
C VAL A 113 -11.22 15.54 10.41
N THR A 114 -11.70 14.73 11.33
CA THR A 114 -12.47 15.17 12.51
C THR A 114 -11.64 15.20 13.80
N ASP A 115 -10.47 14.57 13.81
CA ASP A 115 -9.56 14.58 14.96
C ASP A 115 -8.88 15.97 15.08
N ALA A 116 -9.21 16.69 16.15
CA ALA A 116 -8.71 18.04 16.41
C ALA A 116 -7.26 18.09 16.94
N ARG A 117 -6.62 16.93 17.22
CA ARG A 117 -5.23 16.90 17.69
C ARG A 117 -4.28 17.47 16.64
N PRO A 118 -3.09 17.95 17.05
CA PRO A 118 -2.05 18.41 16.13
C PRO A 118 -1.70 17.32 15.09
N LYS A 119 -1.39 17.73 13.85
CA LYS A 119 -1.00 16.82 12.77
C LYS A 119 0.14 15.88 13.18
N TYR A 120 1.14 16.41 13.90
CA TYR A 120 2.27 15.63 14.37
C TYR A 120 1.85 14.41 15.22
N GLU A 121 0.89 14.62 16.13
CA GLU A 121 0.41 13.54 16.99
C GLU A 121 -0.37 12.50 16.21
N ARG A 122 -1.28 12.93 15.33
CA ARG A 122 -2.06 12.03 14.47
C ARG A 122 -1.16 11.22 13.55
N GLY A 123 -0.20 11.88 12.88
CA GLY A 123 0.73 11.19 11.99
C GLY A 123 1.71 10.28 12.72
N ARG A 124 2.12 10.63 13.95
CA ARG A 124 2.90 9.74 14.81
C ARG A 124 2.14 8.45 15.11
N ASP A 125 0.86 8.57 15.43
CA ASP A 125 0.04 7.42 15.80
C ASP A 125 -0.23 6.52 14.57
N ILE A 126 -0.46 7.10 13.40
CA ILE A 126 -0.59 6.37 12.12
C ILE A 126 0.74 5.65 11.78
N LEU A 127 1.88 6.32 11.93
CA LEU A 127 3.19 5.70 11.74
C LEU A 127 3.38 4.50 12.68
N ALA A 128 3.01 4.64 13.95
CA ALA A 128 3.10 3.57 14.92
C ALA A 128 2.21 2.37 14.55
N GLU A 129 0.98 2.63 14.11
CA GLU A 129 0.04 1.60 13.63
C GLU A 129 0.63 0.81 12.45
N ILE A 130 1.14 1.52 11.43
CA ILE A 130 1.64 0.90 10.20
C ILE A 130 2.97 0.16 10.42
N SER A 131 3.90 0.77 11.16
CA SER A 131 5.23 0.21 11.38
C SER A 131 5.29 -0.83 12.49
N GLY A 132 4.32 -0.84 13.41
CA GLY A 132 4.37 -1.63 14.64
C GLY A 132 5.38 -1.10 15.68
N ILE A 133 6.01 0.05 15.42
CA ILE A 133 6.95 0.69 16.36
C ILE A 133 6.13 1.58 17.31
N PRO A 134 6.28 1.44 18.65
CA PRO A 134 5.56 2.28 19.60
C PRO A 134 5.74 3.78 19.33
N ALA A 135 4.67 4.56 19.51
CA ALA A 135 4.68 6.01 19.26
C ALA A 135 5.64 6.79 20.17
N ASP A 136 6.00 6.22 21.32
CA ASP A 136 6.94 6.75 22.32
C ASP A 136 8.33 6.12 22.24
N ALA A 137 8.61 5.34 21.19
CA ALA A 137 9.93 4.76 20.97
C ALA A 137 11.01 5.86 20.88
N PRO A 138 12.26 5.56 21.28
CA PRO A 138 13.37 6.49 21.10
C PRO A 138 13.49 6.95 19.65
N LYS A 139 13.87 8.23 19.49
CA LYS A 139 14.09 8.80 18.14
C LYS A 139 15.21 8.05 17.42
N ALA A 140 15.00 7.79 16.13
CA ALA A 140 16.05 7.26 15.25
C ALA A 140 17.16 8.32 15.04
N ASP A 141 18.38 7.87 14.76
CA ASP A 141 19.55 8.73 14.61
C ASP A 141 19.35 9.83 13.56
N TYR A 142 18.67 9.53 12.45
CA TYR A 142 18.37 10.54 11.43
C TYR A 142 17.45 11.65 11.95
N ALA A 143 16.52 11.34 12.84
CA ALA A 143 15.61 12.32 13.44
C ALA A 143 16.28 13.16 14.52
N VAL A 144 17.38 12.67 15.11
CA VAL A 144 18.25 13.46 15.98
C VAL A 144 19.12 14.41 15.15
N LEU A 145 19.66 13.93 14.01
CA LEU A 145 20.51 14.72 13.12
C LEU A 145 19.71 15.81 12.37
N ALA A 146 18.52 15.48 11.91
CA ALA A 146 17.66 16.35 11.10
C ALA A 146 16.21 16.29 11.61
N PRO A 147 15.90 17.02 12.71
CA PRO A 147 14.58 16.95 13.33
C PRO A 147 13.44 17.43 12.42
N GLU A 148 13.74 18.28 11.42
CA GLU A 148 12.77 18.75 10.44
C GLU A 148 12.19 17.60 9.61
N ILE A 149 13.01 16.60 9.26
CA ILE A 149 12.53 15.47 8.46
C ILE A 149 11.56 14.60 9.26
N GLU A 150 11.72 14.52 10.57
CA GLU A 150 10.76 13.83 11.44
C GLU A 150 9.40 14.53 11.45
N VAL A 151 9.40 15.87 11.48
CA VAL A 151 8.17 16.67 11.41
C VAL A 151 7.48 16.46 10.06
N PHE A 152 8.20 16.58 8.94
CA PHE A 152 7.65 16.35 7.60
C PHE A 152 7.11 14.92 7.44
N LEU A 153 7.82 13.93 7.96
CA LEU A 153 7.39 12.55 7.94
C LEU A 153 6.03 12.38 8.64
N LYS A 154 5.91 12.87 9.87
CA LYS A 154 4.71 12.69 10.68
C LYS A 154 3.56 13.58 10.20
N GLU A 155 3.80 14.89 10.01
CA GLU A 155 2.72 15.81 9.66
C GLU A 155 2.29 15.66 8.21
N HIS A 156 3.24 15.50 7.29
CA HIS A 156 2.92 15.51 5.88
C HIS A 156 2.70 14.11 5.31
N LEU A 157 3.63 13.18 5.48
CA LEU A 157 3.43 11.85 4.92
C LEU A 157 2.30 11.11 5.65
N PHE A 158 2.34 11.05 6.99
CA PHE A 158 1.36 10.25 7.71
C PHE A 158 0.04 10.99 7.96
N ALA A 159 0.04 12.25 8.41
CA ALA A 159 -1.22 12.96 8.66
C ALA A 159 -1.88 13.54 7.40
N ASP A 160 -1.12 14.05 6.39
CA ASP A 160 -1.77 14.59 5.20
C ASP A 160 -2.07 13.53 4.13
N LEU A 161 -1.26 12.45 4.00
CA LEU A 161 -1.43 11.46 2.95
C LEU A 161 -2.03 10.14 3.46
N PHE A 162 -1.41 9.52 4.48
CA PHE A 162 -1.90 8.22 4.97
C PHE A 162 -3.24 8.31 5.70
N GLU A 163 -3.56 9.44 6.32
CA GLU A 163 -4.85 9.66 7.00
C GLU A 163 -6.03 9.74 6.01
N ARG A 164 -5.77 9.97 4.72
CA ARG A 164 -6.81 9.99 3.69
C ARG A 164 -7.31 8.59 3.42
N ASP A 165 -8.60 8.37 3.63
CA ASP A 165 -9.25 7.06 3.71
C ASP A 165 -9.82 6.51 2.40
N VAL A 166 -9.51 7.11 1.24
CA VAL A 166 -9.89 6.58 -0.09
C VAL A 166 -9.21 5.25 -0.38
N LEU A 167 -7.91 5.15 -0.04
CA LEU A 167 -7.14 3.91 -0.04
C LEU A 167 -6.86 3.48 1.40
N THR A 168 -6.90 2.19 1.65
CA THR A 168 -6.46 1.61 2.93
C THR A 168 -4.94 1.76 3.11
N HIS A 169 -4.44 1.67 4.35
CA HIS A 169 -2.99 1.69 4.62
C HIS A 169 -2.26 0.59 3.82
N ALA A 170 -2.83 -0.61 3.73
CA ALA A 170 -2.24 -1.69 2.95
C ALA A 170 -2.15 -1.38 1.43
N GLU A 171 -3.17 -0.73 0.86
CA GLU A 171 -3.16 -0.29 -0.54
C GLU A 171 -2.13 0.82 -0.79
N ARG A 172 -1.94 1.74 0.18
CA ARG A 172 -0.89 2.75 0.12
C ARG A 172 0.51 2.12 0.19
N GLU A 173 0.72 1.12 1.05
CA GLU A 173 1.98 0.39 1.11
C GLU A 173 2.28 -0.40 -0.17
N ILE A 174 1.27 -0.98 -0.82
CA ILE A 174 1.43 -1.61 -2.14
C ILE A 174 1.91 -0.56 -3.16
N ALA A 175 1.31 0.62 -3.18
CA ALA A 175 1.75 1.71 -4.06
C ALA A 175 3.19 2.15 -3.73
N THR A 176 3.53 2.31 -2.45
CA THR A 176 4.89 2.65 -1.99
C THR A 176 5.92 1.64 -2.50
N VAL A 177 5.71 0.35 -2.23
CA VAL A 177 6.63 -0.72 -2.66
C VAL A 177 6.77 -0.75 -4.18
N ALA A 178 5.65 -0.62 -4.92
CA ALA A 178 5.67 -0.62 -6.38
C ALA A 178 6.45 0.58 -6.96
N ILE A 179 6.30 1.79 -6.38
CA ILE A 179 7.07 2.97 -6.79
C ILE A 179 8.56 2.77 -6.52
N LEU A 180 8.91 2.37 -5.28
CA LEU A 180 10.32 2.19 -4.90
C LEU A 180 11.01 1.13 -5.76
N ALA A 181 10.34 0.00 -6.03
CA ALA A 181 10.85 -1.02 -6.92
C ALA A 181 11.01 -0.54 -8.37
N ALA A 182 10.21 0.42 -8.80
CA ALA A 182 10.23 0.95 -10.17
C ALA A 182 11.27 2.06 -10.39
N VAL A 183 11.63 2.81 -9.35
CA VAL A 183 12.65 3.89 -9.45
C VAL A 183 14.06 3.42 -9.13
N GLY A 184 14.24 2.23 -8.53
CA GLY A 184 15.55 1.59 -8.27
C GLY A 184 16.12 1.99 -6.94
#